data_9416b1836be6f9efaf2f0056518a5d2d
#
_entry.id   9416b1836be6f9efaf2f0056518a5d2d
#
_cell.length_a   1.000
_cell.length_b   1.000
_cell.length_c   1.000
_cell.angle_alpha   90.00
_cell.angle_beta   90.00
_cell.angle_gamma   90.00
#
_symmetry.space_group_name_H-M   'P 1'
#
loop_
_entity.id
_entity.type
_entity.pdbx_description
1 polymer ?
#
loop_
_entity_poly.entity_id
_entity_poly.type
_entity_poly.pdbx_seq_one_letter_code
_entity_poly.pdbx_strand_id
1 'polypeptide(L)'
;MTTTKTAVLSEAQDTQTETNREIAIDFLTRAARGEARDAMRRYAAPDFVHHNPWFAPDAASLATAMDANARENPQKELHVQRTIAEGPLVVVHASVRHQAGDRPAAVVHIFRFEDGRICELWDVGQEEPADSPNTAGMF
;
A
#
# COMPACT_ATOMS: atom_id res chain seq x y z
N MET A 1 -24.02 -13.62 29.66
CA MET A 1 -24.08 -14.18 28.29
C MET A 1 -23.80 -13.15 27.18
N THR A 2 -23.98 -11.86 27.42
CA THR A 2 -23.66 -10.78 26.46
C THR A 2 -22.15 -10.57 26.26
N THR A 3 -21.32 -10.85 27.26
CA THR A 3 -19.87 -10.61 27.25
C THR A 3 -19.10 -11.50 26.26
N THR A 4 -19.51 -12.78 26.12
CA THR A 4 -18.80 -13.74 25.26
C THR A 4 -18.97 -13.43 23.77
N LYS A 5 -20.18 -13.01 23.35
CA LYS A 5 -20.46 -12.68 21.95
C LYS A 5 -19.69 -11.42 21.51
N THR A 6 -19.60 -10.44 22.39
CA THR A 6 -18.84 -9.19 22.12
C THR A 6 -17.34 -9.48 22.04
N ALA A 7 -16.79 -10.34 22.89
CA ALA A 7 -15.38 -10.73 22.85
C ALA A 7 -15.03 -11.48 21.55
N VAL A 8 -15.87 -12.43 21.11
CA VAL A 8 -15.67 -13.16 19.85
C VAL A 8 -15.73 -12.25 18.63
N LEU A 9 -16.64 -11.27 18.60
CA LEU A 9 -16.72 -10.29 17.52
C LEU A 9 -15.49 -9.38 17.49
N SER A 10 -14.96 -8.98 18.66
CA SER A 10 -13.73 -8.20 18.76
C SER A 10 -12.51 -8.97 18.26
N GLU A 11 -12.36 -10.23 18.64
CA GLU A 11 -11.28 -11.10 18.15
C GLU A 11 -11.36 -11.32 16.64
N ALA A 12 -12.55 -11.50 16.07
CA ALA A 12 -12.75 -11.64 14.63
C ALA A 12 -12.41 -10.36 13.89
N GLN A 13 -12.75 -9.18 14.43
CA GLN A 13 -12.38 -7.88 13.88
C GLN A 13 -10.86 -7.66 13.94
N ASP A 14 -10.20 -8.00 15.04
CA ASP A 14 -8.76 -7.89 15.19
C ASP A 14 -8.02 -8.80 14.21
N THR A 15 -8.52 -10.02 13.99
CA THR A 15 -7.98 -10.97 13.02
C THR A 15 -8.12 -10.44 11.60
N GLN A 16 -9.28 -9.87 11.23
CA GLN A 16 -9.49 -9.27 9.91
C GLN A 16 -8.59 -8.05 9.69
N THR A 17 -8.42 -7.22 10.70
CA THR A 17 -7.53 -6.06 10.66
C THR A 17 -6.09 -6.49 10.41
N GLU A 18 -5.61 -7.53 11.07
CA GLU A 18 -4.26 -8.07 10.86
C GLU A 18 -4.10 -8.69 9.47
N THR A 19 -5.11 -9.42 8.98
CA THR A 19 -5.12 -9.96 7.62
C THR A 19 -5.09 -8.84 6.59
N ASN A 20 -5.84 -7.77 6.78
CA ASN A 20 -5.82 -6.60 5.90
C ASN A 20 -4.43 -5.94 5.87
N ARG A 21 -3.76 -5.85 7.01
CA ARG A 21 -2.38 -5.35 7.09
C ARG A 21 -1.42 -6.19 6.23
N GLU A 22 -1.49 -7.50 6.36
CA GLU A 22 -0.66 -8.43 5.58
C GLU A 22 -0.93 -8.33 4.08
N ILE A 23 -2.19 -8.21 3.68
CA ILE A 23 -2.60 -8.00 2.28
C ILE A 23 -2.03 -6.70 1.73
N ALA A 24 -2.14 -5.59 2.47
CA ALA A 24 -1.61 -4.30 2.05
C ALA A 24 -0.09 -4.36 1.79
N ILE A 25 0.66 -4.99 2.68
CA ILE A 25 2.11 -5.17 2.54
C ILE A 25 2.43 -6.05 1.33
N ASP A 26 1.73 -7.18 1.16
CA ASP A 26 1.96 -8.09 0.03
C ASP A 26 1.60 -7.42 -1.30
N PHE A 27 0.50 -6.67 -1.35
CA PHE A 27 0.12 -5.89 -2.53
C PHE A 27 1.25 -4.96 -2.97
N LEU A 28 1.79 -4.15 -2.06
CA LEU A 28 2.86 -3.20 -2.37
C LEU A 28 4.17 -3.91 -2.76
N THR A 29 4.50 -5.00 -2.08
CA THR A 29 5.68 -5.79 -2.39
C THR A 29 5.61 -6.38 -3.80
N ARG A 30 4.46 -6.91 -4.20
CA ARG A 30 4.23 -7.42 -5.54
C ARG A 30 4.27 -6.32 -6.58
N ALA A 31 3.61 -5.20 -6.32
CA ALA A 31 3.59 -4.06 -7.23
C ALA A 31 5.01 -3.53 -7.50
N ALA A 32 5.85 -3.46 -6.48
CA ALA A 32 7.25 -3.03 -6.63
C ALA A 32 8.09 -3.98 -7.51
N ARG A 33 7.70 -5.25 -7.60
CA ARG A 33 8.38 -6.28 -8.42
C ARG A 33 7.84 -6.39 -9.85
N GLY A 34 6.82 -5.63 -10.22
CA GLY A 34 6.18 -5.75 -11.53
C GLY A 34 5.07 -6.79 -11.58
N GLU A 35 4.50 -7.14 -10.44
CA GLU A 35 3.39 -8.08 -10.28
C GLU A 35 2.09 -7.38 -9.86
N ALA A 36 1.90 -6.11 -10.27
CA ALA A 36 0.74 -5.33 -9.84
C ALA A 36 -0.58 -5.90 -10.40
N ARG A 37 -0.59 -6.42 -11.62
CA ARG A 37 -1.78 -7.06 -12.18
C ARG A 37 -2.19 -8.30 -11.38
N ASP A 38 -1.22 -9.10 -10.96
CA ASP A 38 -1.47 -10.26 -10.11
C ASP A 38 -1.98 -9.84 -8.73
N ALA A 39 -1.39 -8.82 -8.13
CA ALA A 39 -1.85 -8.27 -6.87
C ALA A 39 -3.30 -7.75 -6.95
N MET A 40 -3.66 -7.06 -8.02
CA MET A 40 -5.03 -6.61 -8.25
C MET A 40 -6.01 -7.78 -8.36
N ARG A 41 -5.67 -8.82 -9.13
CA ARG A 41 -6.53 -10.01 -9.26
C ARG A 41 -6.75 -10.71 -7.91
N ARG A 42 -5.72 -10.75 -7.07
CA ARG A 42 -5.79 -11.41 -5.77
C ARG A 42 -6.61 -10.63 -4.76
N TYR A 43 -6.45 -9.31 -4.73
CA TYR A 43 -6.84 -8.51 -3.57
C TYR A 43 -7.86 -7.42 -3.86
N ALA A 44 -7.99 -6.95 -5.09
CA ALA A 44 -8.89 -5.84 -5.40
C ALA A 44 -10.34 -6.30 -5.49
N ALA A 45 -11.24 -5.47 -4.95
CA ALA A 45 -12.67 -5.64 -5.15
C ALA A 45 -13.06 -5.30 -6.61
N PRO A 46 -14.19 -5.82 -7.11
CA PRO A 46 -14.65 -5.51 -8.47
C PRO A 46 -14.89 -4.02 -8.74
N ASP A 47 -15.24 -3.26 -7.71
CA ASP A 47 -15.51 -1.82 -7.75
C ASP A 47 -14.32 -0.98 -7.25
N PHE A 48 -13.12 -1.55 -7.24
CA PHE A 48 -11.90 -0.87 -6.82
C PHE A 48 -11.73 0.47 -7.53
N VAL A 49 -11.37 1.51 -6.76
CA VAL A 49 -10.94 2.82 -7.26
C VAL A 49 -9.67 3.27 -6.55
N HIS A 50 -8.87 4.08 -7.24
CA HIS A 50 -7.72 4.74 -6.65
C HIS A 50 -7.72 6.24 -6.94
N HIS A 51 -6.91 6.96 -6.17
CA HIS A 51 -6.85 8.43 -6.21
C HIS A 51 -5.48 8.97 -6.66
N ASN A 52 -4.67 8.15 -7.33
CA ASN A 52 -3.44 8.64 -7.93
C ASN A 52 -3.80 9.55 -9.12
N PRO A 53 -3.41 10.86 -9.09
CA PRO A 53 -3.89 11.83 -10.07
C PRO A 53 -3.31 11.66 -11.47
N TRP A 54 -2.32 10.80 -11.65
CA TRP A 54 -1.64 10.61 -12.91
C TRP A 54 -2.28 9.55 -13.82
N PHE A 55 -3.23 8.76 -13.28
CA PHE A 55 -3.82 7.63 -13.99
C PHE A 55 -5.35 7.63 -13.87
N ALA A 56 -6.03 6.97 -14.81
CA ALA A 56 -7.46 6.73 -14.71
C ALA A 56 -7.80 5.88 -13.46
N PRO A 57 -8.98 6.05 -12.86
CA PRO A 57 -9.26 5.57 -11.50
C PRO A 57 -9.44 4.07 -11.35
N ASP A 58 -9.46 3.32 -12.43
CA ASP A 58 -9.70 1.87 -12.43
C ASP A 58 -8.45 1.05 -12.08
N ALA A 59 -8.67 -0.17 -11.62
CA ALA A 59 -7.60 -1.09 -11.22
C ALA A 59 -6.65 -1.41 -12.39
N ALA A 60 -7.18 -1.64 -13.59
CA ALA A 60 -6.35 -2.01 -14.74
C ALA A 60 -5.38 -0.91 -15.15
N SER A 61 -5.82 0.35 -15.14
CA SER A 61 -4.97 1.50 -15.48
C SER A 61 -3.83 1.66 -14.47
N LEU A 62 -4.12 1.53 -13.18
CA LEU A 62 -3.10 1.61 -12.14
C LEU A 62 -2.11 0.45 -12.23
N ALA A 63 -2.60 -0.78 -12.37
CA ALA A 63 -1.75 -1.96 -12.48
C ALA A 63 -0.82 -1.89 -13.69
N THR A 64 -1.32 -1.44 -14.83
CA THR A 64 -0.51 -1.25 -16.05
C THR A 64 0.62 -0.25 -15.81
N ALA A 65 0.32 0.87 -15.16
CA ALA A 65 1.30 1.90 -14.84
C ALA A 65 2.36 1.41 -13.83
N MET A 66 1.94 0.70 -12.80
CA MET A 66 2.85 0.13 -11.79
C MET A 66 3.79 -0.91 -12.40
N ASP A 67 3.28 -1.80 -13.26
CA ASP A 67 4.10 -2.81 -13.92
C ASP A 67 5.07 -2.20 -14.93
N ALA A 68 4.66 -1.17 -15.67
CA ALA A 68 5.54 -0.44 -16.56
C ALA A 68 6.68 0.25 -15.78
N ASN A 69 6.36 0.90 -14.67
CA ASN A 69 7.35 1.54 -13.81
C ASN A 69 8.36 0.53 -13.25
N ALA A 70 7.91 -0.63 -12.82
CA ALA A 70 8.80 -1.70 -12.34
C ALA A 70 9.72 -2.23 -13.44
N ARG A 71 9.24 -2.39 -14.68
CA ARG A 71 10.07 -2.80 -15.83
C ARG A 71 11.13 -1.77 -16.16
N GLU A 72 10.79 -0.48 -16.09
CA GLU A 72 11.73 0.62 -16.33
C GLU A 72 12.75 0.77 -15.19
N ASN A 73 12.41 0.28 -14.00
CA ASN A 73 13.24 0.39 -12.80
C ASN A 73 13.44 -1.00 -12.17
N PRO A 74 14.22 -1.90 -12.80
CA PRO A 74 14.37 -3.28 -12.33
C PRO A 74 15.03 -3.41 -10.96
N GLN A 75 15.71 -2.36 -10.50
CA GLN A 75 16.35 -2.30 -9.17
C GLN A 75 15.51 -1.55 -8.14
N LYS A 76 14.25 -1.28 -8.44
CA LYS A 76 13.34 -0.60 -7.53
C LYS A 76 13.22 -1.36 -6.21
N GLU A 77 13.34 -0.61 -5.12
CA GLU A 77 13.22 -1.13 -3.76
C GLU A 77 12.09 -0.42 -3.03
N LEU A 78 11.28 -1.20 -2.34
CA LEU A 78 10.26 -0.69 -1.43
C LEU A 78 10.50 -1.30 -0.06
N HIS A 79 10.65 -0.45 0.95
CA HIS A 79 10.86 -0.87 2.33
C HIS A 79 9.76 -0.29 3.21
N VAL A 80 8.94 -1.15 3.79
CA VAL A 80 7.91 -0.75 4.74
C VAL A 80 8.57 -0.27 6.03
N GLN A 81 8.28 0.97 6.42
CA GLN A 81 8.81 1.57 7.65
C GLN A 81 7.88 1.30 8.83
N ARG A 82 6.60 1.48 8.64
CA ARG A 82 5.56 1.28 9.65
C ARG A 82 4.20 1.12 9.03
N THR A 83 3.30 0.49 9.76
CA THR A 83 1.91 0.36 9.38
C THR A 83 1.00 0.77 10.52
N ILE A 84 -0.15 1.32 10.18
CA ILE A 84 -1.21 1.64 11.12
C ILE A 84 -2.50 1.05 10.55
N ALA A 85 -3.21 0.27 11.34
CA ALA A 85 -4.47 -0.33 10.92
C ALA A 85 -5.55 -0.03 11.96
N GLU A 86 -6.68 0.46 11.48
CA GLU A 86 -7.85 0.81 12.28
C GLU A 86 -9.12 0.58 11.47
N GLY A 87 -9.99 -0.30 11.98
CA GLY A 87 -11.21 -0.66 11.25
C GLY A 87 -10.91 -1.17 9.85
N PRO A 88 -11.57 -0.63 8.81
CA PRO A 88 -11.36 -1.04 7.43
C PRO A 88 -10.10 -0.43 6.79
N LEU A 89 -9.36 0.42 7.49
CA LEU A 89 -8.24 1.17 6.94
C LEU A 89 -6.89 0.58 7.33
N VAL A 90 -5.99 0.51 6.36
CA VAL A 90 -4.57 0.22 6.60
C VAL A 90 -3.73 1.32 5.96
N VAL A 91 -2.85 1.90 6.76
CA VAL A 91 -1.87 2.88 6.31
C VAL A 91 -0.50 2.22 6.28
N VAL A 92 0.20 2.32 5.16
CA VAL A 92 1.57 1.83 5.01
C VAL A 92 2.47 3.01 4.67
N HIS A 93 3.42 3.30 5.55
CA HIS A 93 4.48 4.27 5.31
C HIS A 93 5.73 3.52 4.88
N ALA A 94 6.26 3.85 3.71
CA ALA A 94 7.36 3.14 3.08
C ALA A 94 8.39 4.08 2.49
N SER A 95 9.63 3.60 2.35
CA SER A 95 10.63 4.21 1.50
C SER A 95 10.67 3.53 0.14
N VAL A 96 10.80 4.32 -0.92
CA VAL A 96 10.91 3.82 -2.29
C VAL A 96 12.14 4.41 -2.95
N ARG A 97 13.01 3.56 -3.51
CA ARG A 97 14.07 3.94 -4.43
C ARG A 97 13.81 3.34 -5.79
N HIS A 98 13.87 4.14 -6.85
CA HIS A 98 13.68 3.65 -8.22
C HIS A 98 14.93 2.97 -8.75
N GLN A 99 16.11 3.48 -8.40
CA GLN A 99 17.40 2.95 -8.81
C GLN A 99 18.36 2.87 -7.63
N ALA A 100 19.35 1.97 -7.72
CA ALA A 100 20.41 1.88 -6.71
C ALA A 100 21.17 3.21 -6.61
N GLY A 101 21.36 3.68 -5.38
CA GLY A 101 22.06 4.94 -5.10
C GLY A 101 21.18 6.18 -5.13
N ASP A 102 19.92 6.09 -5.56
CA ASP A 102 18.97 7.20 -5.47
C ASP A 102 18.66 7.56 -4.01
N ARG A 103 18.34 8.85 -3.78
CA ARG A 103 17.71 9.24 -2.53
C ARG A 103 16.30 8.64 -2.48
N PRO A 104 15.86 8.13 -1.32
CA PRO A 104 14.54 7.53 -1.20
C PRO A 104 13.44 8.59 -1.24
N ALA A 105 12.29 8.22 -1.79
CA ALA A 105 11.05 8.95 -1.58
C ALA A 105 10.28 8.34 -0.40
N ALA A 106 9.64 9.19 0.40
CA ALA A 106 8.69 8.74 1.42
C ALA A 106 7.32 8.62 0.76
N VAL A 107 6.68 7.47 0.87
CA VAL A 107 5.36 7.24 0.28
C VAL A 107 4.43 6.68 1.36
N VAL A 108 3.22 7.21 1.38
CA VAL A 108 2.13 6.72 2.24
C VAL A 108 1.04 6.18 1.35
N HIS A 109 0.70 4.92 1.54
CA HIS A 109 -0.45 4.29 0.92
C HIS A 109 -1.53 4.07 1.97
N ILE A 110 -2.76 4.44 1.65
CA ILE A 110 -3.93 4.21 2.48
C ILE A 110 -4.85 3.27 1.73
N PHE A 111 -5.13 2.12 2.31
CA PHE A 111 -6.00 1.10 1.77
C PHE A 111 -7.30 1.07 2.56
N ARG A 112 -8.43 1.05 1.86
CA ARG A 112 -9.72 0.74 2.47
C ARG A 112 -10.18 -0.64 2.02
N PHE A 113 -10.56 -1.45 2.98
CA PHE A 113 -10.99 -2.83 2.78
C PHE A 113 -12.50 -2.95 3.00
N GLU A 114 -13.11 -3.83 2.22
CA GLU A 114 -14.49 -4.24 2.37
C GLU A 114 -14.57 -5.73 2.04
N ASP A 115 -15.15 -6.52 2.94
CA ASP A 115 -15.24 -7.98 2.81
C ASP A 115 -13.89 -8.66 2.49
N GLY A 116 -12.82 -8.19 3.11
CA GLY A 116 -11.48 -8.74 2.95
C GLY A 116 -10.78 -8.37 1.64
N ARG A 117 -11.35 -7.44 0.84
CA ARG A 117 -10.78 -6.98 -0.42
C ARG A 117 -10.50 -5.48 -0.38
N ILE A 118 -9.48 -5.05 -1.13
CA ILE A 118 -9.14 -3.63 -1.28
C ILE A 118 -10.15 -3.00 -2.21
N CYS A 119 -10.91 -2.03 -1.72
CA CYS A 119 -11.91 -1.32 -2.53
C CYS A 119 -11.51 0.12 -2.86
N GLU A 120 -10.55 0.69 -2.12
CA GLU A 120 -10.09 2.05 -2.38
C GLU A 120 -8.64 2.22 -1.95
N LEU A 121 -7.88 3.01 -2.72
CA LEU A 121 -6.46 3.25 -2.48
C LEU A 121 -6.13 4.73 -2.70
N TRP A 122 -5.45 5.33 -1.74
CA TRP A 122 -4.82 6.64 -1.84
C TRP A 122 -3.31 6.48 -1.72
N ASP A 123 -2.56 7.29 -2.45
CA ASP A 123 -1.12 7.41 -2.27
C ASP A 123 -0.68 8.86 -2.23
N VAL A 124 0.24 9.16 -1.35
CA VAL A 124 0.91 10.46 -1.26
C VAL A 124 2.41 10.23 -1.09
N GLY A 125 3.21 11.04 -1.77
CA GLY A 125 4.65 10.88 -1.74
C GLY A 125 5.39 12.20 -1.60
N GLN A 126 6.61 12.11 -1.08
CA GLN A 126 7.52 13.23 -0.95
C GLN A 126 8.93 12.76 -1.29
N GLU A 127 9.59 13.47 -2.20
CA GLU A 127 10.99 13.21 -2.54
C GLU A 127 11.91 13.91 -1.55
N GLU A 128 13.07 13.30 -1.28
CA GLU A 128 14.11 13.92 -0.48
C GLU A 128 14.89 14.93 -1.30
N PRO A 129 14.96 16.21 -0.89
CA PRO A 129 15.80 17.18 -1.59
C PRO A 129 17.29 16.91 -1.36
N ALA A 130 18.13 17.28 -2.36
CA ALA A 130 19.58 17.10 -2.25
C ALA A 130 20.20 17.80 -1.05
N ASP A 131 19.64 18.96 -0.69
CA ASP A 131 20.17 19.86 0.34
C ASP A 131 19.27 19.89 1.57
N SER A 132 18.75 18.75 2.00
CA SER A 132 17.86 18.72 3.15
C SER A 132 18.55 19.27 4.41
N PRO A 133 17.99 20.31 5.06
CA PRO A 133 18.49 20.79 6.34
C PRO A 133 18.08 19.90 7.52
N ASN A 134 17.19 18.92 7.27
CA ASN A 134 16.69 18.03 8.31
C ASN A 134 17.65 16.86 8.51
N THR A 135 18.44 16.92 9.57
CA THR A 135 19.43 15.88 9.91
C THR A 135 18.80 14.62 10.51
N ALA A 136 17.50 14.62 10.84
CA ALA A 136 16.78 13.42 11.28
C ALA A 136 16.45 12.47 10.13
N GLY A 137 16.51 12.93 8.87
CA GLY A 137 16.17 12.17 7.70
C GLY A 137 14.66 12.11 7.42
N MET A 138 14.29 11.27 6.46
CA MET A 138 12.90 11.13 5.98
C MET A 138 12.08 10.09 6.76
N PHE A 139 12.72 9.24 7.56
CA PHE A 139 12.08 8.08 8.18
C PHE A 139 12.40 7.90 9.65
#